data_8a1ca6ccdc558af05a0376e75adc1ed6
#
_entry.id   8a1ca6ccdc558af05a0376e75adc1ed6
#
_cell.length_a   1.000
_cell.length_b   1.000
_cell.length_c   1.000
_cell.angle_alpha   90.00
_cell.angle_beta   90.00
_cell.angle_gamma   90.00
#
_symmetry.space_group_name_H-M   'P 1'
#
loop_
_entity.id
_entity.type
_entity.pdbx_description
1 polymer ?
#
loop_
_entity_poly.entity_id
_entity_poly.type
_entity_poly.pdbx_seq_one_letter_code
_entity_poly.pdbx_strand_id
1 'polypeptide(L)'
;MNGDGMAGMESWTLRGGVAVITGAGSGIGAALANELARRGMHLALVDLNAAGLEATAAQSRAAGVTVSTHAMDVADHAAVAALPAAVLDKHGRVSALVNNAGVALGGLFDQVDAEDFDWLMAINFGATVRLTRAFLPVLARESAAQLVNVSSIFGIIAPPGQTAYSASKFAVRGFSESLRHELEAAGSPVGVTLVHPGGVRTSISENARLAKGLDTAEVARDVAGHVLPVAHREQPLHQR
;
A
#
# COMPACT_ATOMS: atom_id res chain seq x y z
N MET A 1 -10.95 35.92 24.61
CA MET A 1 -9.97 34.90 24.14
C MET A 1 -10.42 34.50 22.75
N ASN A 2 -9.68 35.04 21.76
CA ASN A 2 -10.07 35.02 20.37
C ASN A 2 -9.78 33.66 19.76
N GLY A 3 -10.82 33.09 19.12
CA GLY A 3 -10.73 31.85 18.38
C GLY A 3 -10.16 32.08 16.97
N ASP A 4 -8.84 32.23 16.86
CA ASP A 4 -8.12 32.27 15.59
C ASP A 4 -7.02 31.20 15.62
N GLY A 5 -7.35 29.99 15.25
CA GLY A 5 -6.45 28.83 15.25
C GLY A 5 -6.73 27.76 14.23
N MET A 6 -7.61 28.01 13.27
CA MET A 6 -7.77 27.14 12.09
C MET A 6 -7.53 27.91 10.80
N ALA A 7 -6.34 28.54 10.68
CA ALA A 7 -5.88 29.06 9.41
C ALA A 7 -5.58 27.89 8.46
N GLY A 8 -6.50 27.69 7.50
CA GLY A 8 -6.33 27.11 6.18
C GLY A 8 -5.24 26.08 5.97
N MET A 9 -5.43 24.83 6.40
CA MET A 9 -4.77 23.71 5.70
C MET A 9 -5.31 23.72 4.27
N GLU A 10 -4.46 24.07 3.29
CA GLU A 10 -4.83 23.90 1.89
C GLU A 10 -5.31 22.47 1.67
N SER A 11 -6.47 22.31 1.05
CA SER A 11 -6.98 20.97 0.76
C SER A 11 -6.07 20.29 -0.25
N TRP A 12 -5.58 19.10 0.06
CA TRP A 12 -4.81 18.30 -0.88
C TRP A 12 -5.59 18.07 -2.17
N THR A 13 -4.97 18.41 -3.31
CA THR A 13 -5.60 18.28 -4.63
C THR A 13 -4.91 17.21 -5.46
N LEU A 14 -5.69 16.43 -6.20
CA LEU A 14 -5.16 15.38 -7.08
C LEU A 14 -4.54 15.98 -8.35
N ARG A 15 -5.25 16.88 -9.00
CA ARG A 15 -4.85 17.43 -10.31
C ARG A 15 -3.51 18.18 -10.24
N GLY A 16 -2.56 17.79 -11.09
CA GLY A 16 -1.22 18.35 -11.13
C GLY A 16 -0.29 17.88 -10.01
N GLY A 17 -0.79 17.04 -9.08
CA GLY A 17 0.05 16.35 -8.11
C GLY A 17 0.83 15.20 -8.73
N VAL A 18 1.82 14.68 -8.00
CA VAL A 18 2.63 13.52 -8.40
C VAL A 18 2.49 12.43 -7.35
N ALA A 19 2.05 11.24 -7.75
CA ALA A 19 1.96 10.08 -6.89
C ALA A 19 3.04 9.05 -7.21
N VAL A 20 3.78 8.62 -6.20
CA VAL A 20 4.62 7.42 -6.24
C VAL A 20 3.78 6.24 -5.79
N ILE A 21 3.67 5.18 -6.58
CA ILE A 21 2.83 4.01 -6.28
C ILE A 21 3.67 2.75 -6.38
N THR A 22 3.82 2.01 -5.29
CA THR A 22 4.51 0.72 -5.29
C THR A 22 3.55 -0.44 -5.51
N GLY A 23 4.03 -1.54 -6.12
CA GLY A 23 3.16 -2.64 -6.55
C GLY A 23 2.21 -2.22 -7.67
N ALA A 24 2.67 -1.31 -8.54
CA ALA A 24 1.86 -0.70 -9.59
C ALA A 24 1.71 -1.56 -10.85
N GLY A 25 2.38 -2.70 -10.95
CA GLY A 25 2.33 -3.58 -12.11
C GLY A 25 1.05 -4.44 -12.19
N SER A 26 0.25 -4.50 -11.13
CA SER A 26 -0.97 -5.32 -11.11
C SER A 26 -1.95 -4.90 -10.02
N GLY A 27 -3.13 -5.54 -10.00
CA GLY A 27 -4.09 -5.49 -8.89
C GLY A 27 -4.49 -4.09 -8.44
N ILE A 28 -4.47 -3.86 -7.12
CA ILE A 28 -4.87 -2.58 -6.50
C ILE A 28 -3.97 -1.42 -6.98
N GLY A 29 -2.66 -1.65 -7.05
CA GLY A 29 -1.71 -0.62 -7.46
C GLY A 29 -1.95 -0.13 -8.90
N ALA A 30 -2.15 -1.04 -9.84
CA ALA A 30 -2.46 -0.71 -11.24
C ALA A 30 -3.82 0.00 -11.38
N ALA A 31 -4.85 -0.49 -10.67
CA ALA A 31 -6.17 0.13 -10.68
C ALA A 31 -6.14 1.56 -10.11
N LEU A 32 -5.41 1.75 -9.00
CA LEU A 32 -5.22 3.06 -8.38
C LEU A 32 -4.43 4.01 -9.29
N ALA A 33 -3.36 3.53 -9.94
CA ALA A 33 -2.59 4.31 -10.90
C ALA A 33 -3.48 4.86 -12.03
N ASN A 34 -4.28 4.01 -12.65
CA ASN A 34 -5.20 4.40 -13.70
C ASN A 34 -6.27 5.39 -13.22
N GLU A 35 -6.79 5.23 -12.00
CA GLU A 35 -7.77 6.16 -11.44
C GLU A 35 -7.16 7.52 -11.12
N LEU A 36 -5.97 7.56 -10.52
CA LEU A 36 -5.27 8.81 -10.24
C LEU A 36 -4.85 9.55 -11.53
N ALA A 37 -4.42 8.82 -12.56
CA ALA A 37 -4.16 9.38 -13.89
C ALA A 37 -5.41 10.06 -14.48
N ARG A 38 -6.58 9.40 -14.43
CA ARG A 38 -7.84 9.97 -14.89
C ARG A 38 -8.24 11.23 -14.13
N ARG A 39 -7.84 11.35 -12.87
CA ARG A 39 -8.03 12.55 -12.05
C ARG A 39 -6.97 13.63 -12.26
N GLY A 40 -6.00 13.38 -13.15
CA GLY A 40 -4.98 14.35 -13.55
C GLY A 40 -3.74 14.37 -12.67
N MET A 41 -3.45 13.33 -11.91
CA MET A 41 -2.16 13.14 -11.24
C MET A 41 -1.11 12.60 -12.21
N HIS A 42 0.11 13.10 -12.11
CA HIS A 42 1.29 12.46 -12.69
C HIS A 42 1.74 11.30 -11.82
N LEU A 43 2.40 10.30 -12.41
CA LEU A 43 2.67 9.05 -11.73
C LEU A 43 4.13 8.62 -11.84
N ALA A 44 4.72 8.20 -10.74
CA ALA A 44 5.94 7.40 -10.69
C ALA A 44 5.55 5.98 -10.21
N LEU A 45 5.54 5.04 -11.14
CA LEU A 45 5.09 3.67 -10.91
C LEU A 45 6.29 2.78 -10.57
N VAL A 46 6.17 2.00 -9.49
CA VAL A 46 7.22 1.13 -8.98
C VAL A 46 6.71 -0.29 -8.87
N ASP A 47 7.41 -1.25 -9.46
CA ASP A 47 7.13 -2.68 -9.34
C ASP A 47 8.37 -3.52 -9.70
N LEU A 48 8.42 -4.74 -9.23
CA LEU A 48 9.42 -5.72 -9.66
C LEU A 48 9.12 -6.26 -11.07
N ASN A 49 7.84 -6.38 -11.43
CA ASN A 49 7.37 -6.87 -12.73
C ASN A 49 7.39 -5.74 -13.77
N ALA A 50 8.48 -5.62 -14.51
CA ALA A 50 8.66 -4.59 -15.53
C ALA A 50 7.58 -4.64 -16.63
N ALA A 51 7.11 -5.82 -17.05
CA ALA A 51 6.09 -5.95 -18.09
C ALA A 51 4.71 -5.44 -17.61
N GLY A 52 4.30 -5.83 -16.39
CA GLY A 52 3.08 -5.32 -15.76
C GLY A 52 3.13 -3.81 -15.54
N LEU A 53 4.32 -3.31 -15.15
CA LEU A 53 4.56 -1.89 -14.94
C LEU A 53 4.36 -1.08 -16.22
N GLU A 54 4.92 -1.51 -17.35
CA GLU A 54 4.74 -0.84 -18.64
C GLU A 54 3.29 -0.92 -19.17
N ALA A 55 2.60 -2.03 -18.93
CA ALA A 55 1.17 -2.15 -19.27
C ALA A 55 0.33 -1.12 -18.50
N THR A 56 0.55 -0.96 -17.19
CA THR A 56 -0.11 0.05 -16.37
C THR A 56 0.26 1.46 -16.82
N ALA A 57 1.55 1.70 -17.12
CA ALA A 57 2.03 3.00 -17.57
C ALA A 57 1.40 3.40 -18.91
N ALA A 58 1.28 2.48 -19.85
CA ALA A 58 0.64 2.73 -21.14
C ALA A 58 -0.82 3.17 -20.97
N GLN A 59 -1.59 2.46 -20.12
CA GLN A 59 -2.97 2.82 -19.83
C GLN A 59 -3.08 4.19 -19.14
N SER A 60 -2.21 4.46 -18.17
CA SER A 60 -2.22 5.72 -17.43
C SER A 60 -1.83 6.92 -18.31
N ARG A 61 -0.88 6.75 -19.23
CA ARG A 61 -0.47 7.81 -20.20
C ARG A 61 -1.62 8.23 -21.11
N ALA A 62 -2.57 7.34 -21.40
CA ALA A 62 -3.76 7.66 -22.20
C ALA A 62 -4.63 8.76 -21.58
N ALA A 63 -4.51 9.03 -20.28
CA ALA A 63 -5.17 10.15 -19.59
C ALA A 63 -4.45 11.51 -19.77
N GLY A 64 -3.34 11.57 -20.53
CA GLY A 64 -2.59 12.81 -20.81
C GLY A 64 -1.67 13.26 -19.66
N VAL A 65 -1.37 12.39 -18.70
CA VAL A 65 -0.47 12.68 -17.59
C VAL A 65 0.95 12.17 -17.84
N THR A 66 1.94 12.75 -17.16
CA THR A 66 3.32 12.24 -17.18
C THR A 66 3.42 10.99 -16.32
N VAL A 67 4.02 9.93 -16.85
CA VAL A 67 4.23 8.67 -16.14
C VAL A 67 5.68 8.23 -16.30
N SER A 68 6.37 7.98 -15.19
CA SER A 68 7.66 7.28 -15.13
C SER A 68 7.49 5.88 -14.56
N THR A 69 8.36 4.97 -14.95
CA THR A 69 8.40 3.57 -14.49
C THR A 69 9.75 3.28 -13.84
N HIS A 70 9.72 2.58 -12.71
CA HIS A 70 10.88 2.22 -11.91
C HIS A 70 10.79 0.72 -11.57
N ALA A 71 11.40 -0.12 -12.43
CA ALA A 71 11.46 -1.55 -12.21
C ALA A 71 12.52 -1.86 -11.13
N MET A 72 12.08 -2.23 -9.92
CA MET A 72 12.96 -2.48 -8.78
C MET A 72 12.30 -3.35 -7.70
N ASP A 73 13.13 -4.01 -6.90
CA ASP A 73 12.68 -4.64 -5.67
C ASP A 73 12.58 -3.59 -4.54
N VAL A 74 11.42 -3.47 -3.93
CA VAL A 74 11.22 -2.57 -2.78
C VAL A 74 11.94 -3.05 -1.51
N ALA A 75 12.43 -4.29 -1.49
CA ALA A 75 13.30 -4.80 -0.44
C ALA A 75 14.77 -4.35 -0.62
N ASP A 76 15.17 -3.91 -1.81
CA ASP A 76 16.52 -3.38 -2.06
C ASP A 76 16.68 -1.99 -1.44
N HIS A 77 17.51 -1.90 -0.42
CA HIS A 77 17.77 -0.67 0.33
C HIS A 77 18.41 0.43 -0.52
N ALA A 78 19.33 0.07 -1.44
CA ALA A 78 20.02 1.03 -2.28
C ALA A 78 19.08 1.60 -3.35
N ALA A 79 18.27 0.75 -3.98
CA ALA A 79 17.27 1.15 -4.94
C ALA A 79 16.21 2.07 -4.30
N VAL A 80 15.73 1.74 -3.09
CA VAL A 80 14.78 2.59 -2.35
C VAL A 80 15.40 3.94 -2.00
N ALA A 81 16.67 3.99 -1.59
CA ALA A 81 17.34 5.24 -1.24
C ALA A 81 17.53 6.17 -2.46
N ALA A 82 17.75 5.61 -3.66
CA ALA A 82 17.95 6.36 -4.90
C ALA A 82 16.62 6.85 -5.53
N LEU A 83 15.50 6.19 -5.23
CA LEU A 83 14.22 6.43 -5.88
C LEU A 83 13.71 7.89 -5.77
N PRO A 84 13.78 8.59 -4.61
CA PRO A 84 13.29 9.96 -4.51
C PRO A 84 13.99 10.91 -5.49
N ALA A 85 15.30 10.78 -5.67
CA ALA A 85 16.07 11.61 -6.60
C ALA A 85 15.64 11.34 -8.05
N ALA A 86 15.50 10.08 -8.46
CA ALA A 86 15.05 9.70 -9.80
C ALA A 86 13.61 10.21 -10.10
N VAL A 87 12.72 10.18 -9.11
CA VAL A 87 11.36 10.71 -9.26
C VAL A 87 11.37 12.23 -9.37
N LEU A 88 12.13 12.92 -8.52
CA LEU A 88 12.25 14.39 -8.55
C LEU A 88 12.86 14.90 -9.86
N ASP A 89 13.85 14.21 -10.40
CA ASP A 89 14.45 14.53 -11.71
C ASP A 89 13.39 14.52 -12.82
N LYS A 90 12.49 13.54 -12.81
CA LYS A 90 11.44 13.40 -13.83
C LYS A 90 10.24 14.29 -13.63
N HIS A 91 9.82 14.50 -12.37
CA HIS A 91 8.54 15.11 -12.05
C HIS A 91 8.65 16.44 -11.30
N GLY A 92 9.82 16.78 -10.75
CA GLY A 92 10.08 18.01 -10.01
C GLY A 92 9.50 18.06 -8.60
N ARG A 93 8.50 17.23 -8.28
CA ARG A 93 7.79 17.22 -6.99
C ARG A 93 7.20 15.84 -6.70
N VAL A 94 6.79 15.61 -5.45
CA VAL A 94 5.98 14.45 -5.03
C VAL A 94 4.97 14.91 -3.99
N SER A 95 3.69 14.72 -4.26
CA SER A 95 2.59 15.09 -3.35
C SER A 95 1.87 13.87 -2.75
N ALA A 96 2.17 12.67 -3.21
CA ALA A 96 1.64 11.45 -2.62
C ALA A 96 2.65 10.28 -2.72
N LEU A 97 2.72 9.47 -1.65
CA LEU A 97 3.36 8.16 -1.64
C LEU A 97 2.32 7.10 -1.28
N VAL A 98 2.18 6.08 -2.13
CA VAL A 98 1.31 4.94 -1.90
C VAL A 98 2.17 3.69 -1.72
N ASN A 99 2.34 3.26 -0.49
CA ASN A 99 2.96 2.00 -0.12
C ASN A 99 1.92 0.87 -0.27
N ASN A 100 1.85 0.30 -1.48
CA ASN A 100 0.91 -0.76 -1.82
C ASN A 100 1.61 -2.09 -2.13
N ALA A 101 2.89 -2.10 -2.50
CA ALA A 101 3.63 -3.33 -2.74
C ALA A 101 3.49 -4.30 -1.56
N GLY A 102 3.25 -5.56 -1.88
CA GLY A 102 3.10 -6.59 -0.87
C GLY A 102 2.99 -7.97 -1.48
N VAL A 103 3.31 -8.97 -0.67
CA VAL A 103 3.30 -10.39 -1.00
C VAL A 103 2.50 -11.16 0.04
N ALA A 104 2.07 -12.36 -0.31
CA ALA A 104 1.39 -13.28 0.59
C ALA A 104 2.22 -14.55 0.84
N LEU A 105 2.04 -15.13 2.00
CA LEU A 105 2.65 -16.37 2.44
C LEU A 105 1.58 -17.16 3.22
N GLY A 106 1.23 -18.34 2.73
CA GLY A 106 0.26 -19.23 3.36
C GLY A 106 0.94 -20.41 4.05
N GLY A 107 0.42 -20.79 5.22
CA GLY A 107 0.88 -21.93 6.00
C GLY A 107 0.76 -21.68 7.50
N LEU A 108 0.71 -22.77 8.28
CA LEU A 108 0.80 -22.72 9.73
C LEU A 108 2.20 -22.24 10.15
N PHE A 109 2.32 -21.68 11.34
CA PHE A 109 3.57 -21.07 11.79
C PHE A 109 4.76 -22.06 11.83
N ASP A 110 4.50 -23.30 12.21
CA ASP A 110 5.49 -24.38 12.24
C ASP A 110 5.87 -24.94 10.87
N GLN A 111 5.09 -24.61 9.82
CA GLN A 111 5.37 -24.98 8.42
C GLN A 111 6.14 -23.89 7.66
N VAL A 112 6.08 -22.66 8.13
CA VAL A 112 6.73 -21.50 7.48
C VAL A 112 8.19 -21.43 7.92
N ASP A 113 9.12 -21.44 6.96
CA ASP A 113 10.55 -21.23 7.25
C ASP A 113 10.81 -19.78 7.70
N ALA A 114 11.85 -19.61 8.53
CA ALA A 114 12.27 -18.29 9.00
C ALA A 114 12.63 -17.34 7.85
N GLU A 115 13.29 -17.86 6.80
CA GLU A 115 13.67 -17.10 5.61
C GLU A 115 12.44 -16.54 4.87
N ASP A 116 11.39 -17.33 4.70
CA ASP A 116 10.14 -16.89 4.05
C ASP A 116 9.37 -15.88 4.92
N PHE A 117 9.41 -16.07 6.25
CA PHE A 117 8.85 -15.10 7.18
C PHE A 117 9.58 -13.74 7.07
N ASP A 118 10.91 -13.75 7.10
CA ASP A 118 11.74 -12.55 7.01
C ASP A 118 11.58 -11.86 5.65
N TRP A 119 11.53 -12.63 4.56
CA TRP A 119 11.26 -12.12 3.22
C TRP A 119 9.93 -11.38 3.15
N LEU A 120 8.86 -11.97 3.69
CA LEU A 120 7.54 -11.32 3.71
C LEU A 120 7.57 -10.04 4.54
N MET A 121 8.18 -10.07 5.73
CA MET A 121 8.32 -8.89 6.59
C MET A 121 9.14 -7.79 5.92
N ALA A 122 10.21 -8.12 5.22
CA ALA A 122 11.07 -7.17 4.51
C ALA A 122 10.31 -6.42 3.42
N ILE A 123 9.39 -7.09 2.71
CA ILE A 123 8.58 -6.50 1.63
C ILE A 123 7.36 -5.77 2.22
N ASN A 124 6.53 -6.45 3.01
CA ASN A 124 5.23 -5.90 3.43
C ASN A 124 5.35 -4.75 4.43
N PHE A 125 6.33 -4.83 5.35
CA PHE A 125 6.52 -3.83 6.39
C PHE A 125 7.83 -3.06 6.22
N GLY A 126 8.94 -3.75 6.05
CA GLY A 126 10.26 -3.11 5.92
C GLY A 126 10.33 -2.11 4.77
N ALA A 127 9.77 -2.44 3.60
CA ALA A 127 9.71 -1.52 2.47
C ALA A 127 8.83 -0.31 2.77
N THR A 128 7.67 -0.49 3.41
CA THR A 128 6.79 0.62 3.83
C THR A 128 7.55 1.62 4.70
N VAL A 129 8.31 1.14 5.70
CA VAL A 129 9.11 2.00 6.58
C VAL A 129 10.22 2.73 5.81
N ARG A 130 10.96 2.01 4.96
CA ARG A 130 12.08 2.58 4.19
C ARG A 130 11.62 3.62 3.19
N LEU A 131 10.58 3.33 2.40
CA LEU A 131 9.99 4.26 1.44
C LEU A 131 9.40 5.50 2.13
N THR A 132 8.69 5.31 3.23
CA THR A 132 8.19 6.44 4.03
C THR A 132 9.34 7.32 4.50
N ARG A 133 10.41 6.75 5.05
CA ARG A 133 11.59 7.53 5.49
C ARG A 133 12.27 8.26 4.34
N ALA A 134 12.37 7.64 3.17
CA ALA A 134 12.99 8.23 1.99
C ALA A 134 12.16 9.40 1.41
N PHE A 135 10.84 9.27 1.39
CA PHE A 135 9.95 10.27 0.77
C PHE A 135 9.39 11.31 1.73
N LEU A 136 9.35 11.06 3.04
CA LEU A 136 8.79 12.00 4.01
C LEU A 136 9.40 13.42 3.93
N PRO A 137 10.75 13.59 3.77
CA PRO A 137 11.35 14.91 3.58
C PRO A 137 10.94 15.60 2.26
N VAL A 138 10.57 14.81 1.24
CA VAL A 138 10.10 15.35 -0.06
C VAL A 138 8.64 15.77 0.05
N LEU A 139 7.80 14.92 0.64
CA LEU A 139 6.39 15.20 0.88
C LEU A 139 6.20 16.44 1.78
N ALA A 140 7.04 16.61 2.78
CA ALA A 140 6.98 17.76 3.70
C ALA A 140 7.33 19.11 3.05
N ARG A 141 7.80 19.16 1.80
CA ARG A 141 8.01 20.38 1.05
C ARG A 141 6.74 20.90 0.37
N GLU A 142 5.71 20.08 0.29
CA GLU A 142 4.43 20.44 -0.29
C GLU A 142 3.59 21.22 0.71
N SER A 143 2.66 22.07 0.23
CA SER A 143 1.67 22.73 1.10
C SER A 143 0.66 21.74 1.69
N ALA A 144 0.41 20.63 0.97
CA ALA A 144 -0.36 19.47 1.43
C ALA A 144 0.10 18.22 0.68
N ALA A 145 0.31 17.13 1.39
CA ALA A 145 0.72 15.84 0.82
C ALA A 145 0.04 14.66 1.51
N GLN A 146 0.08 13.49 0.87
CA GLN A 146 -0.51 12.26 1.39
C GLN A 146 0.48 11.10 1.41
N LEU A 147 0.55 10.43 2.55
CA LEU A 147 1.13 9.11 2.71
C LEU A 147 -0.01 8.10 2.84
N VAL A 148 -0.09 7.17 1.90
CA VAL A 148 -1.10 6.11 1.90
C VAL A 148 -0.41 4.77 2.12
N ASN A 149 -0.75 4.07 3.19
CA ASN A 149 -0.24 2.74 3.50
C ASN A 149 -1.35 1.70 3.34
N VAL A 150 -1.11 0.70 2.48
CA VAL A 150 -2.06 -0.38 2.23
C VAL A 150 -1.76 -1.56 3.16
N SER A 151 -2.59 -1.70 4.19
CA SER A 151 -2.63 -2.85 5.08
C SER A 151 -3.52 -3.96 4.48
N SER A 152 -4.38 -4.55 5.27
CA SER A 152 -5.35 -5.59 4.91
C SER A 152 -6.41 -5.67 6.01
N ILE A 153 -7.52 -6.33 5.73
CA ILE A 153 -8.43 -6.82 6.80
C ILE A 153 -7.65 -7.69 7.81
N PHE A 154 -6.57 -8.38 7.36
CA PHE A 154 -5.67 -9.15 8.24
C PHE A 154 -4.68 -8.27 9.03
N GLY A 155 -4.78 -6.95 8.95
CA GLY A 155 -4.24 -5.99 9.91
C GLY A 155 -5.25 -5.60 11.01
N ILE A 156 -6.46 -6.22 10.99
CA ILE A 156 -7.52 -6.04 12.00
C ILE A 156 -7.88 -7.38 12.64
N ILE A 157 -7.99 -8.45 11.85
CA ILE A 157 -8.22 -9.82 12.29
C ILE A 157 -7.03 -10.70 11.89
N ALA A 158 -6.82 -11.81 12.59
CA ALA A 158 -5.69 -12.72 12.37
C ALA A 158 -6.17 -14.18 12.29
N PRO A 159 -6.56 -14.66 11.10
CA PRO A 159 -7.01 -16.04 10.93
C PRO A 159 -5.82 -17.03 10.99
N PRO A 160 -6.08 -18.31 11.32
CA PRO A 160 -5.07 -19.37 11.23
C PRO A 160 -4.45 -19.46 9.83
N GLY A 161 -3.20 -19.93 9.75
CA GLY A 161 -2.46 -20.05 8.48
C GLY A 161 -1.97 -18.75 7.86
N GLN A 162 -2.18 -17.63 8.54
CA GLN A 162 -1.80 -16.28 8.08
C GLN A 162 -0.90 -15.53 9.07
N THR A 163 -0.16 -16.26 9.91
CA THR A 163 0.62 -15.66 11.01
C THR A 163 1.60 -14.59 10.51
N ALA A 164 2.44 -14.91 9.53
CA ALA A 164 3.42 -13.97 8.97
C ALA A 164 2.75 -12.78 8.29
N TYR A 165 1.74 -13.04 7.46
CA TYR A 165 1.01 -11.99 6.73
C TYR A 165 0.27 -11.07 7.68
N SER A 166 -0.48 -11.61 8.63
CA SER A 166 -1.19 -10.82 9.65
C SER A 166 -0.21 -9.98 10.46
N ALA A 167 0.89 -10.58 10.96
CA ALA A 167 1.91 -9.84 11.69
C ALA A 167 2.42 -8.63 10.91
N SER A 168 2.73 -8.80 9.61
CA SER A 168 3.19 -7.70 8.75
C SER A 168 2.14 -6.60 8.59
N LYS A 169 0.86 -6.96 8.44
CA LYS A 169 -0.24 -6.00 8.21
C LYS A 169 -0.66 -5.28 9.50
N PHE A 170 -0.57 -5.93 10.67
CA PHE A 170 -0.68 -5.28 11.98
C PHE A 170 0.49 -4.31 12.21
N ALA A 171 1.73 -4.68 11.82
CA ALA A 171 2.88 -3.80 11.90
C ALA A 171 2.70 -2.52 11.05
N VAL A 172 2.22 -2.66 9.80
CA VAL A 172 1.87 -1.50 8.95
C VAL A 172 0.81 -0.63 9.62
N ARG A 173 -0.21 -1.23 10.24
CA ARG A 173 -1.25 -0.49 10.95
C ARG A 173 -0.66 0.30 12.12
N GLY A 174 0.02 -0.36 13.06
CA GLY A 174 0.58 0.31 14.24
C GLY A 174 1.55 1.43 13.86
N PHE A 175 2.42 1.19 12.87
CA PHE A 175 3.32 2.21 12.32
C PHE A 175 2.56 3.41 11.76
N SER A 176 1.52 3.19 10.97
CA SER A 176 0.78 4.26 10.30
C SER A 176 -0.04 5.10 11.28
N GLU A 177 -0.67 4.47 12.27
CA GLU A 177 -1.45 5.15 13.30
C GLU A 177 -0.55 6.03 14.18
N SER A 178 0.62 5.51 14.62
CA SER A 178 1.58 6.28 15.40
C SER A 178 2.15 7.45 14.60
N LEU A 179 2.62 7.20 13.35
CA LEU A 179 3.18 8.22 12.50
C LEU A 179 2.18 9.35 12.19
N ARG A 180 0.90 9.02 12.03
CA ARG A 180 -0.16 10.03 11.86
C ARG A 180 -0.17 11.02 13.02
N HIS A 181 -0.19 10.52 14.25
CA HIS A 181 -0.21 11.38 15.44
C HIS A 181 1.07 12.20 15.58
N GLU A 182 2.24 11.63 15.24
CA GLU A 182 3.50 12.37 15.25
C GLU A 182 3.49 13.53 14.25
N LEU A 183 3.02 13.30 13.02
CA LEU A 183 2.94 14.32 11.99
C LEU A 183 1.90 15.39 12.31
N GLU A 184 0.73 15.01 12.83
CA GLU A 184 -0.29 15.94 13.31
C GLU A 184 0.24 16.83 14.44
N ALA A 185 0.91 16.23 15.43
CA ALA A 185 1.51 16.98 16.57
C ALA A 185 2.64 17.92 16.11
N ALA A 186 3.36 17.58 15.04
CA ALA A 186 4.40 18.41 14.45
C ALA A 186 3.84 19.49 13.49
N GLY A 187 2.54 19.56 13.26
CA GLY A 187 1.95 20.47 12.27
C GLY A 187 2.41 20.21 10.83
N SER A 188 2.74 18.94 10.52
CA SER A 188 3.21 18.56 9.19
C SER A 188 2.11 18.69 8.13
N PRO A 189 2.45 19.11 6.90
CA PRO A 189 1.49 19.12 5.79
C PRO A 189 1.17 17.71 5.25
N VAL A 190 1.78 16.66 5.80
CA VAL A 190 1.63 15.27 5.33
C VAL A 190 0.55 14.56 6.13
N GLY A 191 -0.59 14.30 5.47
CA GLY A 191 -1.63 13.43 6.02
C GLY A 191 -1.28 11.95 5.85
N VAL A 192 -1.73 11.09 6.77
CA VAL A 192 -1.53 9.63 6.68
C VAL A 192 -2.88 8.93 6.53
N THR A 193 -3.03 8.17 5.45
CA THR A 193 -4.19 7.32 5.20
C THR A 193 -3.77 5.86 5.30
N LEU A 194 -4.50 5.10 6.11
CA LEU A 194 -4.35 3.67 6.25
C LEU A 194 -5.55 2.97 5.59
N VAL A 195 -5.28 2.05 4.67
CA VAL A 195 -6.31 1.32 3.92
C VAL A 195 -6.29 -0.15 4.32
N HIS A 196 -7.45 -0.72 4.62
CA HIS A 196 -7.63 -2.14 4.97
C HIS A 196 -8.50 -2.84 3.91
N PRO A 197 -7.94 -3.24 2.75
CA PRO A 197 -8.70 -3.98 1.76
C PRO A 197 -9.16 -5.32 2.35
N GLY A 198 -10.41 -5.71 2.03
CA GLY A 198 -10.95 -7.04 2.29
C GLY A 198 -10.63 -8.01 1.15
N GLY A 199 -11.59 -8.87 0.80
CA GLY A 199 -11.46 -9.83 -0.31
C GLY A 199 -11.51 -9.16 -1.68
N VAL A 200 -10.44 -8.44 -2.05
CA VAL A 200 -10.27 -7.85 -3.38
C VAL A 200 -9.68 -8.89 -4.32
N ARG A 201 -10.28 -9.11 -5.47
CA ARG A 201 -9.74 -10.02 -6.50
C ARG A 201 -8.45 -9.42 -7.07
N THR A 202 -7.31 -9.95 -6.63
CA THR A 202 -5.98 -9.57 -7.09
C THR A 202 -5.13 -10.83 -7.27
N SER A 203 -4.03 -10.71 -8.00
CA SER A 203 -3.05 -11.80 -8.17
C SER A 203 -2.22 -12.11 -6.91
N ILE A 204 -2.44 -11.43 -5.80
CA ILE A 204 -1.64 -11.62 -4.58
C ILE A 204 -1.78 -13.04 -4.01
N SER A 205 -2.99 -13.63 -4.08
CA SER A 205 -3.23 -15.00 -3.64
C SER A 205 -2.72 -16.03 -4.66
N GLU A 206 -2.76 -15.71 -5.95
CA GLU A 206 -2.25 -16.58 -7.02
C GLU A 206 -0.72 -16.65 -7.01
N ASN A 207 -0.05 -15.56 -6.60
CA ASN A 207 1.40 -15.43 -6.49
C ASN A 207 1.91 -15.63 -5.06
N ALA A 208 1.06 -16.11 -4.14
CA ALA A 208 1.45 -16.37 -2.77
C ALA A 208 2.53 -17.45 -2.71
N ARG A 209 3.58 -17.25 -1.89
CA ARG A 209 4.41 -18.37 -1.48
C ARG A 209 3.61 -19.28 -0.55
N LEU A 210 3.87 -20.56 -0.63
CA LEU A 210 3.30 -21.54 0.29
C LEU A 210 4.41 -22.17 1.09
N ALA A 211 4.12 -22.45 2.36
CA ALA A 211 4.99 -23.28 3.19
C ALA A 211 5.24 -24.64 2.53
N LYS A 212 6.40 -25.24 2.81
CA LYS A 212 6.81 -26.51 2.21
C LYS A 212 5.77 -27.62 2.43
N GLY A 213 5.37 -28.27 1.34
CA GLY A 213 4.43 -29.40 1.37
C GLY A 213 2.96 -29.01 1.27
N LEU A 214 2.62 -27.73 1.13
CA LEU A 214 1.24 -27.29 0.89
C LEU A 214 0.95 -27.15 -0.60
N ASP A 215 -0.27 -27.51 -1.00
CA ASP A 215 -0.81 -27.32 -2.33
C ASP A 215 -1.68 -26.05 -2.36
N THR A 216 -1.57 -25.25 -3.43
CA THR A 216 -2.39 -24.05 -3.68
C THR A 216 -3.88 -24.31 -3.56
N ALA A 217 -4.35 -25.47 -4.00
CA ALA A 217 -5.77 -25.86 -3.92
C ALA A 217 -6.22 -26.15 -2.47
N GLU A 218 -5.32 -26.57 -1.62
CA GLU A 218 -5.56 -26.87 -0.20
C GLU A 218 -5.66 -25.57 0.62
N VAL A 219 -4.71 -24.66 0.43
CA VAL A 219 -4.71 -23.35 1.08
C VAL A 219 -5.90 -22.48 0.63
N ALA A 220 -6.26 -22.53 -0.66
CA ALA A 220 -7.44 -21.80 -1.16
C ALA A 220 -8.75 -22.32 -0.55
N ARG A 221 -8.86 -23.64 -0.29
CA ARG A 221 -10.02 -24.23 0.39
C ARG A 221 -10.09 -23.84 1.86
N ASP A 222 -8.95 -23.81 2.57
CA ASP A 222 -8.89 -23.42 3.97
C ASP A 222 -9.20 -21.93 4.18
N VAL A 223 -8.67 -21.06 3.34
CA VAL A 223 -8.99 -19.63 3.38
C VAL A 223 -10.46 -19.36 3.03
N ALA A 224 -11.01 -20.08 2.04
CA ALA A 224 -12.42 -19.94 1.67
C ALA A 224 -13.36 -20.56 2.74
N GLY A 225 -12.92 -21.59 3.46
CA GLY A 225 -13.68 -22.23 4.53
C GLY A 225 -13.69 -21.43 5.84
N HIS A 226 -12.68 -20.57 6.08
CA HIS A 226 -12.58 -19.74 7.28
C HIS A 226 -13.02 -18.28 7.07
N VAL A 227 -13.14 -17.82 5.84
CA VAL A 227 -13.87 -16.59 5.51
C VAL A 227 -15.34 -16.96 5.47
N LEU A 228 -15.99 -16.95 6.63
CA LEU A 228 -17.43 -17.13 6.72
C LEU A 228 -18.11 -16.16 5.74
N PRO A 229 -19.03 -16.65 4.88
CA PRO A 229 -19.90 -15.73 4.16
C PRO A 229 -20.61 -14.87 5.21
N VAL A 230 -20.49 -13.56 5.11
CA VAL A 230 -21.35 -12.65 5.85
C VAL A 230 -22.75 -12.90 5.30
N ALA A 231 -23.44 -13.89 5.89
CA ALA A 231 -24.86 -14.05 5.69
C ALA A 231 -25.49 -12.78 6.27
N HIS A 232 -26.05 -11.96 5.40
CA HIS A 232 -27.02 -10.95 5.81
C HIS A 232 -28.15 -11.67 6.56
N ARG A 233 -28.00 -11.80 7.89
CA ARG A 233 -29.16 -12.01 8.74
C ARG A 233 -29.86 -10.67 8.83
N GLU A 234 -30.86 -10.48 8.00
CA GLU A 234 -31.93 -9.55 8.29
C GLU A 234 -32.54 -9.96 9.64
N GLN A 235 -32.17 -9.26 10.69
CA GLN A 235 -32.91 -9.34 11.93
C GLN A 235 -34.19 -8.50 11.75
N PRO A 236 -35.41 -9.06 11.91
CA PRO A 236 -36.58 -8.26 11.92
C PRO A 236 -36.56 -7.33 13.15
N LEU A 237 -36.70 -6.05 12.89
CA LEU A 237 -36.92 -5.02 13.92
C LEU A 237 -38.19 -5.40 14.70
N HIS A 238 -38.00 -5.99 15.89
CA HIS A 238 -39.08 -6.06 16.83
C HIS A 238 -39.32 -4.66 17.42
N GLN A 239 -40.44 -4.08 17.02
CA GLN A 239 -41.05 -2.94 17.70
C GLN A 239 -41.31 -3.29 19.18
N ARG A 240 -40.79 -2.50 20.09
CA ARG A 240 -41.40 -2.12 21.36
C ARG A 240 -40.98 -0.70 21.74
#